data_5522a9f95d30ebd5424097d5d9cc7d3c
#
_entry.id   5522a9f95d30ebd5424097d5d9cc7d3c
#
_cell.length_a   1.000
_cell.length_b   1.000
_cell.length_c   1.000
_cell.angle_alpha   90.00
_cell.angle_beta   90.00
_cell.angle_gamma   90.00
#
_symmetry.space_group_name_H-M   'P 1'
#
loop_
_entity.id
_entity.type
_entity.pdbx_description
1 polymer ?
#
loop_
_entity_poly.entity_id
_entity_poly.type
_entity_poly.pdbx_seq_one_letter_code
_entity_poly.pdbx_strand_id
1 'polypeptide(L)'
;MNYLAYRAWCFQESLLSHRLLTFDRLQMSFTCLRHGLSEDREIVPAVAKEYRNTFLPSFRGPLLDDANALQSALQSWYNVLADYTNRNLTFPSDKLVAISGIANVVGSFMRDDYFAGLWRKSLPQSLLWSPYDEEDLPNPGYTATPSTQYRAPSWSWASVDSRISSFLCRAVPSQPIFATVLDISTELSGPDPYGQVKSGRLTIRGPLKKFYCGFTLSSWPQQSRLWWTPEGLEEFRDTSDISHCVFDYEPLPDGSPLWCLQITRIYGLILLPRLGSRSSANEFTRVGIFHLRMRDVDNKMAPDRFSDDDIATINLV
;
A
#
# COMPACT_ATOMS: atom_id res chain seq x y z
N MET A 1 29.12 0.46 6.87
CA MET A 1 27.67 0.62 6.67
C MET A 1 27.46 1.99 6.03
N ASN A 2 26.94 2.05 4.82
CA ASN A 2 26.73 3.33 4.10
C ASN A 2 25.49 4.03 4.67
N TYR A 3 25.68 5.07 5.46
CA TYR A 3 24.59 5.79 6.14
C TYR A 3 23.58 6.42 5.15
N LEU A 4 24.05 6.78 3.95
CA LEU A 4 23.23 7.39 2.91
C LEU A 4 22.23 6.39 2.29
N ALA A 5 22.56 5.10 2.31
CA ALA A 5 21.68 4.06 1.78
C ALA A 5 20.35 3.92 2.53
N TYR A 6 20.28 4.39 3.78
CA TYR A 6 19.07 4.34 4.60
C TYR A 6 18.22 5.61 4.54
N ARG A 7 18.66 6.66 3.80
CA ARG A 7 17.90 7.91 3.67
C ARG A 7 16.99 7.87 2.44
N ALA A 8 15.72 8.23 2.64
CA ALA A 8 14.72 8.23 1.58
C ALA A 8 15.05 9.19 0.42
N TRP A 9 15.56 10.40 0.71
CA TRP A 9 16.01 11.35 -0.31
C TRP A 9 17.13 10.81 -1.19
N CYS A 10 18.14 10.17 -0.58
CA CYS A 10 19.24 9.58 -1.35
C CYS A 10 18.81 8.44 -2.28
N PHE A 11 17.67 7.82 -2.01
CA PHE A 11 17.11 6.80 -2.89
C PHE A 11 16.71 7.38 -4.25
N GLN A 12 15.94 8.46 -4.25
CA GLN A 12 15.56 9.14 -5.49
C GLN A 12 16.78 9.62 -6.27
N GLU A 13 17.74 10.28 -5.59
CA GLU A 13 18.97 10.75 -6.19
C GLU A 13 19.76 9.61 -6.83
N SER A 14 19.91 8.49 -6.12
CA SER A 14 20.66 7.33 -6.63
C SER A 14 19.94 6.65 -7.79
N LEU A 15 18.59 6.53 -7.75
CA LEU A 15 17.81 5.85 -8.76
C LEU A 15 17.74 6.63 -10.08
N LEU A 16 17.58 7.95 -10.01
CA LEU A 16 17.43 8.82 -11.18
C LEU A 16 18.77 9.27 -11.80
N SER A 17 19.88 9.17 -11.07
CA SER A 17 21.21 9.54 -11.58
C SER A 17 21.67 8.59 -12.68
N HIS A 18 22.08 9.12 -13.83
CA HIS A 18 22.66 8.31 -14.91
C HIS A 18 24.05 7.78 -14.56
N ARG A 19 24.79 8.52 -13.72
CA ARG A 19 26.13 8.18 -13.23
C ARG A 19 26.19 8.50 -11.76
N LEU A 20 26.68 7.57 -10.97
CA LEU A 20 26.82 7.71 -9.52
C LEU A 20 28.24 7.35 -9.12
N LEU A 21 28.91 8.25 -8.43
CA LEU A 21 30.17 8.01 -7.74
C LEU A 21 29.87 7.95 -6.25
N THR A 22 30.18 6.82 -5.64
CA THR A 22 29.91 6.58 -4.23
C THR A 22 31.22 6.42 -3.48
N PHE A 23 31.35 7.15 -2.37
CA PHE A 23 32.45 7.00 -1.43
C PHE A 23 31.96 6.26 -0.21
N ASP A 24 32.46 5.07 0.02
CA ASP A 24 32.21 4.31 1.24
C ASP A 24 33.45 4.32 2.12
N ARG A 25 33.34 3.76 3.33
CA ARG A 25 34.47 3.71 4.27
C ARG A 25 35.69 2.93 3.76
N LEU A 26 35.44 1.95 2.91
CA LEU A 26 36.43 0.99 2.43
C LEU A 26 36.93 1.33 1.03
N GLN A 27 36.07 1.87 0.18
CA GLN A 27 36.43 2.07 -1.23
C GLN A 27 35.50 3.07 -1.94
N MET A 28 35.95 3.52 -3.07
CA MET A 28 35.18 4.29 -4.03
C MET A 28 34.56 3.37 -5.07
N SER A 29 33.31 3.63 -5.46
CA SER A 29 32.65 2.90 -6.55
C SER A 29 31.97 3.86 -7.52
N PHE A 30 32.07 3.52 -8.80
CA PHE A 30 31.36 4.20 -9.88
C PHE A 30 30.31 3.28 -10.47
N THR A 31 29.10 3.79 -10.65
CA THR A 31 28.01 3.04 -11.27
C THR A 31 27.36 3.90 -12.35
N CYS A 32 27.17 3.32 -13.53
CA CYS A 32 26.36 3.91 -14.60
C CYS A 32 25.30 2.89 -15.05
N LEU A 33 24.45 3.25 -16.01
CA LEU A 33 23.39 2.36 -16.51
C LEU A 33 23.90 1.06 -17.17
N ARG A 34 25.20 0.98 -17.51
CA ARG A 34 25.80 -0.19 -18.17
C ARG A 34 26.78 -0.94 -17.28
N HIS A 35 27.55 -0.22 -16.48
CA HIS A 35 28.69 -0.78 -15.75
C HIS A 35 28.72 -0.26 -14.31
N GLY A 36 29.19 -1.10 -13.39
CA GLY A 36 29.60 -0.73 -12.05
C GLY A 36 31.03 -1.20 -11.84
N LEU A 37 31.90 -0.32 -11.34
CA LEU A 37 33.30 -0.55 -11.03
C LEU A 37 33.57 -0.09 -9.62
N SER A 38 34.33 -0.88 -8.88
CA SER A 38 34.93 -0.49 -7.60
C SER A 38 36.43 -0.25 -7.75
N GLU A 39 37.04 0.41 -6.78
CA GLU A 39 38.44 0.78 -6.77
C GLU A 39 39.35 -0.47 -6.82
N ASP A 40 38.95 -1.56 -6.21
CA ASP A 40 39.59 -2.88 -6.23
C ASP A 40 39.28 -3.72 -7.48
N ARG A 41 38.56 -3.14 -8.44
CA ARG A 41 38.06 -3.80 -9.68
C ARG A 41 37.07 -4.94 -9.45
N GLU A 42 36.58 -5.15 -8.25
CA GLU A 42 35.47 -6.05 -8.03
C GLU A 42 34.17 -5.48 -8.63
N ILE A 43 33.37 -6.35 -9.21
CA ILE A 43 32.05 -5.97 -9.72
C ILE A 43 31.18 -5.63 -8.50
N VAL A 44 30.76 -4.37 -8.39
CA VAL A 44 29.87 -3.93 -7.31
C VAL A 44 28.63 -4.84 -7.26
N PRO A 45 28.31 -5.42 -6.07
CA PRO A 45 27.19 -6.35 -5.95
C PRO A 45 25.88 -5.80 -6.50
N ALA A 46 25.12 -6.67 -7.14
CA ALA A 46 23.99 -6.37 -8.01
C ALA A 46 22.81 -5.64 -7.34
N VAL A 47 22.69 -5.61 -6.00
CA VAL A 47 21.49 -5.15 -5.30
C VAL A 47 21.12 -3.68 -5.61
N ALA A 48 22.10 -2.77 -5.62
CA ALA A 48 21.87 -1.39 -6.08
C ALA A 48 21.87 -1.26 -7.62
N LYS A 49 22.44 -2.24 -8.33
CA LYS A 49 22.63 -2.26 -9.77
C LYS A 49 21.40 -2.79 -10.50
N GLU A 50 20.74 -3.80 -9.95
CA GLU A 50 19.55 -4.42 -10.55
C GLU A 50 18.40 -3.43 -10.68
N TYR A 51 18.11 -2.68 -9.63
CA TYR A 51 17.04 -1.67 -9.62
C TYR A 51 17.27 -0.56 -10.64
N ARG A 52 18.46 0.03 -10.66
CA ARG A 52 18.79 1.12 -11.60
C ARG A 52 18.81 0.65 -13.04
N ASN A 53 19.33 -0.54 -13.28
CA ASN A 53 19.48 -1.08 -14.63
C ASN A 53 18.16 -1.59 -15.21
N THR A 54 17.19 -1.91 -14.38
CA THR A 54 15.86 -2.32 -14.81
C THR A 54 14.86 -1.16 -14.80
N PHE A 55 14.89 -0.31 -13.77
CA PHE A 55 13.92 0.78 -13.61
C PHE A 55 13.98 1.81 -14.74
N LEU A 56 15.12 2.52 -14.90
CA LEU A 56 15.20 3.59 -15.91
C LEU A 56 15.03 3.11 -17.37
N PRO A 57 15.59 1.97 -17.80
CA PRO A 57 15.33 1.44 -19.15
C PRO A 57 13.88 1.05 -19.39
N SER A 58 13.16 0.57 -18.36
CA SER A 58 11.74 0.21 -18.49
C SER A 58 10.86 1.40 -18.85
N PHE A 59 11.30 2.64 -18.55
CA PHE A 59 10.57 3.87 -18.83
C PHE A 59 11.12 4.66 -20.04
N ARG A 60 12.01 4.08 -20.85
CA ARG A 60 12.61 4.75 -22.03
C ARG A 60 12.02 4.37 -23.39
N GLY A 61 11.14 3.40 -23.42
CA GLY A 61 10.49 2.96 -24.66
C GLY A 61 9.36 3.89 -25.10
N PRO A 62 8.87 3.76 -26.36
CA PRO A 62 7.61 4.36 -26.73
C PRO A 62 6.51 3.76 -25.84
N LEU A 63 5.59 4.62 -25.39
CA LEU A 63 4.36 4.19 -24.74
C LEU A 63 3.59 3.31 -25.72
N LEU A 64 3.72 2.03 -25.57
CA LEU A 64 2.82 1.08 -26.17
C LEU A 64 1.52 1.15 -25.36
N ASP A 65 0.39 1.29 -26.04
CA ASP A 65 -0.94 1.06 -25.47
C ASP A 65 -1.11 -0.46 -25.16
N ASP A 66 -0.13 -1.01 -24.46
CA ASP A 66 -0.03 -2.43 -24.15
C ASP A 66 -0.27 -2.62 -22.67
N ALA A 67 -1.27 -3.44 -22.35
CA ALA A 67 -1.62 -3.82 -20.98
C ALA A 67 -0.40 -4.43 -20.23
N ASN A 68 0.50 -5.13 -20.94
CA ASN A 68 1.71 -5.70 -20.36
C ASN A 68 2.71 -4.61 -19.97
N ALA A 69 2.83 -3.55 -20.76
CA ALA A 69 3.71 -2.41 -20.44
C ALA A 69 3.21 -1.66 -19.19
N LEU A 70 1.89 -1.45 -19.09
CA LEU A 70 1.27 -0.86 -17.89
C LEU A 70 1.52 -1.74 -16.66
N GLN A 71 1.29 -3.05 -16.78
CA GLN A 71 1.52 -4.00 -15.68
C GLN A 71 2.98 -4.00 -15.23
N SER A 72 3.93 -3.95 -16.17
CA SER A 72 5.36 -3.89 -15.87
C SER A 72 5.75 -2.58 -15.18
N ALA A 73 5.16 -1.46 -15.60
CA ALA A 73 5.38 -0.15 -14.97
C ALA A 73 4.84 -0.12 -13.54
N LEU A 74 3.63 -0.63 -13.31
CA LEU A 74 3.05 -0.76 -11.98
C LEU A 74 3.87 -1.69 -11.08
N GLN A 75 4.36 -2.81 -11.61
CA GLN A 75 5.25 -3.72 -10.89
C GLN A 75 6.54 -3.00 -10.45
N SER A 76 7.15 -2.22 -11.36
CA SER A 76 8.34 -1.42 -11.04
C SER A 76 8.06 -0.36 -9.98
N TRP A 77 6.91 0.30 -10.05
CA TRP A 77 6.46 1.25 -9.04
C TRP A 77 6.30 0.59 -7.66
N TYR A 78 5.65 -0.56 -7.58
CA TYR A 78 5.47 -1.28 -6.32
C TYR A 78 6.79 -1.75 -5.70
N ASN A 79 7.74 -2.15 -6.53
CA ASN A 79 9.09 -2.48 -6.07
C ASN A 79 9.80 -1.24 -5.49
N VAL A 80 9.68 -0.10 -6.17
CA VAL A 80 10.20 1.18 -5.67
C VAL A 80 9.58 1.56 -4.34
N LEU A 81 8.25 1.42 -4.19
CA LEU A 81 7.57 1.71 -2.93
C LEU A 81 8.06 0.86 -1.77
N ALA A 82 8.24 -0.45 -1.98
CA ALA A 82 8.71 -1.36 -0.94
C ALA A 82 10.12 -0.99 -0.46
N ASP A 83 11.02 -0.61 -1.36
CA ASP A 83 12.37 -0.17 -0.99
C ASP A 83 12.36 1.25 -0.38
N TYR A 84 11.63 2.19 -0.99
CA TYR A 84 11.52 3.56 -0.51
C TYR A 84 10.97 3.65 0.90
N THR A 85 9.87 2.95 1.19
CA THR A 85 9.18 3.01 2.48
C THR A 85 9.94 2.32 3.62
N ASN A 86 10.96 1.53 3.29
CA ASN A 86 11.91 0.95 4.24
C ASN A 86 13.04 1.93 4.63
N ARG A 87 13.02 3.17 4.12
CA ARG A 87 14.05 4.17 4.37
C ARG A 87 13.61 5.26 5.33
N ASN A 88 14.58 5.87 5.99
CA ASN A 88 14.33 6.89 7.00
C ASN A 88 14.15 8.27 6.36
N LEU A 89 13.18 9.02 6.87
CA LEU A 89 12.96 10.43 6.61
C LEU A 89 13.24 11.24 7.86
N THR A 90 13.99 12.33 7.72
CA THR A 90 14.20 13.28 8.84
C THR A 90 12.91 14.03 9.16
N PHE A 91 12.17 14.40 8.12
CA PHE A 91 10.87 15.06 8.25
C PHE A 91 9.79 14.15 7.66
N PRO A 92 8.85 13.65 8.45
CA PRO A 92 7.76 12.79 7.98
C PRO A 92 6.90 13.44 6.89
N SER A 93 6.80 14.79 6.88
CA SER A 93 6.11 15.56 5.84
C SER A 93 6.68 15.36 4.43
N ASP A 94 7.94 14.99 4.31
CA ASP A 94 8.62 14.84 3.02
C ASP A 94 8.27 13.55 2.29
N LYS A 95 7.41 12.69 2.86
CA LYS A 95 7.18 11.33 2.36
C LYS A 95 6.72 11.25 0.91
N LEU A 96 5.88 12.16 0.45
CA LEU A 96 5.50 12.23 -0.97
C LEU A 96 6.53 12.99 -1.80
N VAL A 97 7.13 14.06 -1.25
CA VAL A 97 8.10 14.90 -1.97
C VAL A 97 9.39 14.13 -2.28
N ALA A 98 9.88 13.35 -1.33
CA ALA A 98 11.15 12.61 -1.50
C ALA A 98 11.07 11.47 -2.54
N ILE A 99 9.88 11.14 -3.05
CA ILE A 99 9.67 10.17 -4.14
C ILE A 99 9.10 10.83 -5.40
N SER A 100 8.78 12.13 -5.36
CA SER A 100 8.05 12.82 -6.44
C SER A 100 8.76 12.78 -7.79
N GLY A 101 10.09 12.89 -7.82
CA GLY A 101 10.85 12.78 -9.06
C GLY A 101 10.76 11.39 -9.70
N ILE A 102 10.72 10.33 -8.90
CA ILE A 102 10.50 8.96 -9.39
C ILE A 102 9.06 8.83 -9.89
N ALA A 103 8.08 9.34 -9.15
CA ALA A 103 6.68 9.35 -9.56
C ALA A 103 6.48 10.10 -10.87
N ASN A 104 7.18 11.23 -11.09
CA ASN A 104 7.15 11.98 -12.34
C ASN A 104 7.62 11.13 -13.54
N VAL A 105 8.72 10.38 -13.39
CA VAL A 105 9.21 9.47 -14.45
C VAL A 105 8.18 8.39 -14.76
N VAL A 106 7.62 7.76 -13.75
CA VAL A 106 6.60 6.71 -13.90
C VAL A 106 5.32 7.26 -14.52
N GLY A 107 4.82 8.40 -14.03
CA GLY A 107 3.60 9.04 -14.52
C GLY A 107 3.72 9.52 -15.97
N SER A 108 4.86 10.09 -16.34
CA SER A 108 5.15 10.47 -17.72
C SER A 108 5.14 9.28 -18.68
N PHE A 109 5.63 8.12 -18.23
CA PHE A 109 5.59 6.88 -19.00
C PHE A 109 4.18 6.31 -19.08
N MET A 110 3.48 6.16 -17.95
CA MET A 110 2.14 5.55 -17.90
C MET A 110 1.05 6.47 -18.48
N ARG A 111 1.30 7.77 -18.60
CA ARG A 111 0.29 8.81 -18.92
C ARG A 111 -0.94 8.60 -18.05
N ASP A 112 -0.73 8.62 -16.75
CA ASP A 112 -1.76 8.35 -15.75
C ASP A 112 -1.80 9.45 -14.69
N ASP A 113 -2.97 9.66 -14.09
CA ASP A 113 -3.16 10.60 -13.00
C ASP A 113 -2.66 10.01 -11.68
N TYR A 114 -1.98 10.85 -10.89
CA TYR A 114 -1.41 10.50 -9.61
C TYR A 114 -2.15 11.18 -8.45
N PHE A 115 -2.48 10.39 -7.44
CA PHE A 115 -3.20 10.86 -6.26
C PHE A 115 -2.50 10.37 -4.99
N ALA A 116 -1.72 11.24 -4.36
CA ALA A 116 -1.07 10.97 -3.08
C ALA A 116 -0.43 9.57 -2.98
N GLY A 117 0.31 9.14 -3.98
CA GLY A 117 0.99 7.85 -3.97
C GLY A 117 0.34 6.74 -4.80
N LEU A 118 -0.87 6.93 -5.30
CA LEU A 118 -1.62 5.95 -6.09
C LEU A 118 -1.86 6.44 -7.53
N TRP A 119 -1.96 5.50 -8.45
CA TRP A 119 -2.25 5.73 -9.86
C TRP A 119 -3.71 5.42 -10.17
N ARG A 120 -4.39 6.28 -10.97
CA ARG A 120 -5.80 6.08 -11.34
C ARG A 120 -6.04 4.71 -11.98
N LYS A 121 -5.18 4.32 -12.93
CA LYS A 121 -5.30 3.04 -13.66
C LYS A 121 -5.09 1.80 -12.79
N SER A 122 -4.50 1.94 -11.61
CA SER A 122 -4.29 0.83 -10.67
C SER A 122 -5.39 0.70 -9.61
N LEU A 123 -6.37 1.63 -9.59
CA LEU A 123 -7.49 1.58 -8.66
C LEU A 123 -8.59 0.61 -9.14
N PRO A 124 -9.30 -0.04 -8.22
CA PRO A 124 -9.16 0.03 -6.75
C PRO A 124 -8.09 -0.91 -6.17
N GLN A 125 -7.41 -1.73 -6.98
CA GLN A 125 -6.47 -2.75 -6.50
C GLN A 125 -5.32 -2.17 -5.68
N SER A 126 -4.80 -1.00 -6.08
CA SER A 126 -3.73 -0.32 -5.34
C SER A 126 -4.13 0.16 -3.93
N LEU A 127 -5.42 0.13 -3.60
CA LEU A 127 -5.88 0.33 -2.22
C LEU A 127 -5.56 -0.86 -1.31
N LEU A 128 -5.14 -2.01 -1.83
CA LEU A 128 -4.81 -3.21 -1.05
C LEU A 128 -3.34 -3.24 -0.57
N TRP A 129 -2.69 -2.08 -0.46
CA TRP A 129 -1.38 -1.99 0.22
C TRP A 129 -1.51 -2.37 1.70
N SER A 130 -0.45 -2.90 2.29
CA SER A 130 -0.41 -3.21 3.72
C SER A 130 0.91 -2.77 4.35
N PRO A 131 0.94 -2.48 5.66
CA PRO A 131 2.17 -2.10 6.36
C PRO A 131 3.14 -3.27 6.60
N TYR A 132 2.81 -4.49 6.16
CA TYR A 132 3.63 -5.69 6.34
C TYR A 132 3.50 -6.61 5.13
N ASP A 133 4.54 -7.40 4.83
CA ASP A 133 4.44 -8.53 3.92
C ASP A 133 3.69 -9.69 4.58
N GLU A 134 2.85 -10.41 3.83
CA GLU A 134 2.14 -11.60 4.36
C GLU A 134 3.10 -12.70 4.83
N GLU A 135 4.33 -12.75 4.27
CA GLU A 135 5.38 -13.69 4.67
C GLU A 135 6.13 -13.25 5.93
N ASP A 136 6.22 -11.95 6.16
CA ASP A 136 6.72 -11.36 7.38
C ASP A 136 5.54 -11.17 8.35
N LEU A 137 5.11 -12.26 9.00
CA LEU A 137 4.21 -12.17 10.15
C LEU A 137 4.74 -11.10 11.11
N PRO A 138 3.88 -10.23 11.65
CA PRO A 138 4.33 -9.08 12.42
C PRO A 138 5.29 -9.52 13.51
N ASN A 139 6.55 -9.16 13.36
CA ASN A 139 7.50 -9.21 14.46
C ASN A 139 6.86 -8.38 15.58
N PRO A 140 6.66 -8.90 16.82
CA PRO A 140 5.93 -8.21 17.88
C PRO A 140 6.48 -6.85 18.29
N GLY A 141 7.53 -6.37 17.64
CA GLY A 141 8.09 -5.04 17.82
C GLY A 141 7.82 -4.06 16.66
N TYR A 142 7.14 -4.48 15.59
CA TYR A 142 6.84 -3.60 14.44
C TYR A 142 5.36 -3.22 14.45
N THR A 143 5.04 -2.11 15.07
CA THR A 143 3.77 -1.42 14.90
C THR A 143 3.98 -0.25 13.95
N ALA A 144 3.21 -0.19 12.87
CA ALA A 144 3.12 1.03 12.09
C ALA A 144 2.56 2.13 12.98
N THR A 145 3.12 3.32 12.90
CA THR A 145 2.64 4.45 13.69
C THR A 145 1.87 5.41 12.79
N PRO A 146 0.72 5.94 13.26
CA PRO A 146 0.05 7.00 12.56
C PRO A 146 0.96 8.23 12.51
N SER A 147 0.91 8.96 11.40
CA SER A 147 1.58 10.25 11.36
C SER A 147 0.96 11.20 12.36
N THR A 148 1.79 11.87 13.18
CA THR A 148 1.33 12.88 14.15
C THR A 148 0.75 14.12 13.50
N GLN A 149 1.05 14.35 12.22
CA GLN A 149 0.54 15.44 11.40
C GLN A 149 -0.10 14.88 10.14
N TYR A 150 -1.16 15.53 9.65
CA TYR A 150 -1.75 15.19 8.37
C TYR A 150 -0.70 15.34 7.26
N ARG A 151 -0.53 14.30 6.44
CA ARG A 151 0.38 14.31 5.29
C ARG A 151 -0.20 13.64 4.05
N ALA A 152 -1.20 12.77 4.24
CA ALA A 152 -1.92 12.12 3.15
C ALA A 152 -3.28 11.61 3.66
N PRO A 153 -4.28 11.40 2.75
CA PRO A 153 -5.54 10.74 3.09
C PRO A 153 -5.29 9.30 3.58
N SER A 154 -6.20 8.76 4.38
CA SER A 154 -6.07 7.42 4.97
C SER A 154 -5.95 6.29 3.95
N TRP A 155 -6.50 6.46 2.75
CA TRP A 155 -6.40 5.50 1.65
C TRP A 155 -5.03 5.48 0.97
N SER A 156 -4.19 6.48 1.21
CA SER A 156 -2.81 6.55 0.72
C SER A 156 -1.85 5.81 1.65
N TRP A 157 -0.93 5.04 1.09
CA TRP A 157 0.19 4.43 1.83
C TRP A 157 1.09 5.46 2.53
N ALA A 158 1.07 6.71 2.07
CA ALA A 158 1.85 7.78 2.69
C ALA A 158 1.28 8.23 4.04
N SER A 159 0.07 7.82 4.41
CA SER A 159 -0.55 8.13 5.71
C SER A 159 0.14 7.43 6.89
N VAL A 160 0.86 6.33 6.66
CA VAL A 160 1.50 5.52 7.72
C VAL A 160 3.02 5.62 7.69
N ASP A 161 3.66 5.42 8.84
CA ASP A 161 5.11 5.28 8.98
C ASP A 161 5.47 3.80 9.17
N SER A 162 5.60 3.12 8.04
CA SER A 162 5.98 1.70 7.95
C SER A 162 6.55 1.39 6.58
N ARG A 163 7.25 0.27 6.48
CA ARG A 163 7.49 -0.40 5.19
C ARG A 163 6.14 -0.82 4.62
N ILE A 164 5.93 -0.62 3.33
CA ILE A 164 4.69 -0.94 2.64
C ILE A 164 4.90 -2.16 1.76
N SER A 165 4.07 -3.17 1.99
CA SER A 165 3.88 -4.27 1.06
C SER A 165 2.82 -3.90 0.03
N SER A 166 3.08 -4.23 -1.21
CA SER A 166 2.14 -4.16 -2.32
C SER A 166 1.90 -5.53 -2.94
N PHE A 167 2.17 -6.59 -2.18
CA PHE A 167 2.01 -7.97 -2.66
C PHE A 167 0.60 -8.22 -3.18
N LEU A 168 -0.43 -7.82 -2.44
CA LEU A 168 -1.82 -7.99 -2.84
C LEU A 168 -2.18 -7.15 -4.08
N CYS A 169 -1.63 -5.94 -4.21
CA CYS A 169 -1.82 -5.12 -5.41
C CYS A 169 -1.31 -5.82 -6.67
N ARG A 170 -0.30 -6.68 -6.55
CA ARG A 170 0.29 -7.46 -7.64
C ARG A 170 -0.43 -8.77 -7.91
N ALA A 171 -0.93 -9.42 -6.87
CA ALA A 171 -1.55 -10.75 -6.96
C ALA A 171 -2.98 -10.73 -7.50
N VAL A 172 -3.63 -9.57 -7.52
CA VAL A 172 -5.07 -9.39 -7.81
C VAL A 172 -5.46 -9.21 -9.28
N PRO A 173 -4.58 -8.92 -10.27
CA PRO A 173 -5.02 -8.63 -11.65
C PRO A 173 -5.88 -9.70 -12.31
N SER A 174 -5.84 -10.94 -11.83
CA SER A 174 -6.61 -12.07 -12.37
C SER A 174 -7.93 -12.34 -11.64
N GLN A 175 -8.25 -11.58 -10.56
CA GLN A 175 -9.47 -11.78 -9.78
C GLN A 175 -10.57 -10.81 -10.20
N PRO A 176 -11.86 -11.22 -10.09
CA PRO A 176 -12.99 -10.31 -10.26
C PRO A 176 -12.91 -9.16 -9.26
N ILE A 177 -13.19 -7.95 -9.73
CA ILE A 177 -13.22 -6.73 -8.93
C ILE A 177 -14.69 -6.38 -8.65
N PHE A 178 -15.04 -6.21 -7.39
CA PHE A 178 -16.41 -5.93 -6.93
C PHE A 178 -16.64 -4.47 -6.57
N ALA A 179 -15.56 -3.68 -6.43
CA ALA A 179 -15.66 -2.26 -6.13
C ALA A 179 -15.21 -1.40 -7.31
N THR A 180 -15.85 -0.25 -7.47
CA THR A 180 -15.56 0.71 -8.53
C THR A 180 -15.28 2.08 -7.93
N VAL A 181 -14.15 2.69 -8.27
CA VAL A 181 -13.85 4.08 -7.91
C VAL A 181 -14.65 4.99 -8.86
N LEU A 182 -15.53 5.81 -8.28
CA LEU A 182 -16.38 6.74 -9.02
C LEU A 182 -15.68 8.08 -9.21
N ASP A 183 -14.98 8.56 -8.17
CA ASP A 183 -14.23 9.81 -8.20
C ASP A 183 -13.03 9.74 -7.26
N ILE A 184 -11.98 10.48 -7.59
CA ILE A 184 -10.81 10.68 -6.73
C ILE A 184 -10.22 12.06 -6.96
N SER A 185 -9.92 12.75 -5.88
CA SER A 185 -9.31 14.08 -5.92
C SER A 185 -8.34 14.29 -4.77
N THR A 186 -7.34 15.14 -5.00
CA THR A 186 -6.40 15.60 -3.97
C THR A 186 -6.19 17.10 -4.12
N GLU A 187 -6.09 17.81 -2.99
CA GLU A 187 -5.68 19.21 -2.96
C GLU A 187 -4.18 19.27 -2.69
N LEU A 188 -3.43 19.80 -3.64
CA LEU A 188 -1.97 19.93 -3.54
C LEU A 188 -1.57 21.05 -2.57
N SER A 189 -0.46 20.85 -1.85
CA SER A 189 0.15 21.89 -1.00
C SER A 189 1.06 22.86 -1.77
N GLY A 190 1.48 22.48 -2.98
CA GLY A 190 2.40 23.24 -3.82
C GLY A 190 2.19 22.96 -5.31
N PRO A 191 3.08 23.44 -6.17
CA PRO A 191 2.94 23.30 -7.62
C PRO A 191 3.32 21.90 -8.14
N ASP A 192 3.97 21.06 -7.34
CA ASP A 192 4.37 19.71 -7.75
C ASP A 192 3.16 18.75 -7.71
N PRO A 193 2.70 18.22 -8.87
CA PRO A 193 1.56 17.30 -8.91
C PRO A 193 1.82 15.96 -8.21
N TYR A 194 3.07 15.62 -7.95
CA TYR A 194 3.50 14.41 -7.24
C TYR A 194 3.88 14.66 -5.77
N GLY A 195 3.80 15.92 -5.33
CA GLY A 195 4.27 16.39 -4.03
C GLY A 195 3.24 16.25 -2.90
N GLN A 196 3.39 17.12 -1.91
CA GLN A 196 2.54 17.15 -0.73
C GLN A 196 1.08 17.50 -1.06
N VAL A 197 0.17 16.89 -0.28
CA VAL A 197 -1.27 17.16 -0.37
C VAL A 197 -1.80 17.74 0.95
N LYS A 198 -2.79 18.65 0.85
CA LYS A 198 -3.52 19.20 2.00
C LYS A 198 -4.73 18.38 2.38
N SER A 199 -5.36 17.75 1.39
CA SER A 199 -6.53 16.90 1.56
C SER A 199 -6.67 15.93 0.40
N GLY A 200 -7.52 14.92 0.55
CA GLY A 200 -7.90 14.03 -0.55
C GLY A 200 -9.19 13.30 -0.23
N ARG A 201 -9.96 13.03 -1.26
CA ARG A 201 -11.22 12.28 -1.19
C ARG A 201 -11.25 11.24 -2.30
N LEU A 202 -11.72 10.06 -1.97
CA LEU A 202 -11.95 8.97 -2.92
C LEU A 202 -13.37 8.46 -2.72
N THR A 203 -14.19 8.56 -3.75
CA THR A 203 -15.56 8.01 -3.76
C THR A 203 -15.54 6.64 -4.42
N ILE A 204 -15.98 5.64 -3.68
CA ILE A 204 -15.96 4.25 -4.11
C ILE A 204 -17.31 3.58 -3.87
N ARG A 205 -17.73 2.75 -4.82
CA ARG A 205 -18.95 1.94 -4.73
C ARG A 205 -18.59 0.47 -4.74
N GLY A 206 -19.12 -0.29 -3.79
CA GLY A 206 -18.91 -1.73 -3.70
C GLY A 206 -19.66 -2.34 -2.53
N PRO A 207 -19.56 -3.67 -2.35
CA PRO A 207 -20.19 -4.35 -1.22
C PRO A 207 -19.53 -3.91 0.10
N LEU A 208 -20.34 -3.33 0.99
CA LEU A 208 -19.94 -2.77 2.28
C LEU A 208 -20.79 -3.38 3.39
N LYS A 209 -20.13 -4.00 4.36
CA LYS A 209 -20.82 -4.70 5.45
C LYS A 209 -20.16 -4.44 6.79
N LYS A 210 -20.97 -4.40 7.85
CA LYS A 210 -20.49 -4.24 9.21
C LYS A 210 -20.01 -5.58 9.75
N PHE A 211 -18.84 -5.55 10.41
CA PHE A 211 -18.22 -6.67 11.10
C PHE A 211 -17.77 -6.24 12.49
N TYR A 212 -17.28 -7.20 13.26
CA TYR A 212 -16.69 -6.95 14.57
C TYR A 212 -15.25 -7.47 14.60
N CYS A 213 -14.35 -6.72 15.19
CA CYS A 213 -12.97 -7.15 15.39
C CYS A 213 -12.89 -8.13 16.56
N GLY A 214 -12.13 -9.21 16.41
CA GLY A 214 -11.86 -10.12 17.48
C GLY A 214 -10.43 -10.66 17.47
N PHE A 215 -9.96 -11.07 18.64
CA PHE A 215 -8.64 -11.66 18.81
C PHE A 215 -8.76 -13.13 19.23
N THR A 216 -7.90 -13.97 18.68
CA THR A 216 -7.68 -15.32 19.22
C THR A 216 -6.41 -15.36 20.02
N LEU A 217 -6.53 -15.81 21.26
CA LEU A 217 -5.41 -15.98 22.20
C LEU A 217 -4.56 -17.22 21.93
N SER A 218 -4.90 -18.06 20.95
CA SER A 218 -4.39 -19.43 20.84
C SER A 218 -3.24 -19.65 19.87
N SER A 219 -2.78 -18.64 19.15
CA SER A 219 -1.64 -18.82 18.23
C SER A 219 -0.73 -17.60 18.21
N TRP A 220 0.55 -17.86 18.37
CA TRP A 220 1.60 -16.89 18.11
C TRP A 220 1.95 -16.87 16.63
N PRO A 221 2.06 -15.71 15.96
CA PRO A 221 1.77 -14.34 16.43
C PRO A 221 0.25 -14.07 16.55
N GLN A 222 -0.14 -13.16 17.45
CA GLN A 222 -1.53 -12.73 17.62
C GLN A 222 -2.10 -12.24 16.29
N GLN A 223 -2.93 -13.06 15.66
CA GLN A 223 -3.62 -12.72 14.43
C GLN A 223 -4.96 -12.09 14.79
N SER A 224 -5.17 -10.86 14.36
CA SER A 224 -6.48 -10.23 14.42
C SER A 224 -7.41 -10.91 13.43
N ARG A 225 -8.63 -11.19 13.86
CA ARG A 225 -9.65 -11.87 13.08
C ARG A 225 -10.90 -11.02 12.98
N LEU A 226 -11.62 -11.16 11.89
CA LEU A 226 -12.94 -10.58 11.74
C LEU A 226 -13.99 -11.66 11.91
N TRP A 227 -15.01 -11.35 12.67
CA TRP A 227 -16.24 -12.12 12.63
C TRP A 227 -17.44 -11.25 12.32
N TRP A 228 -18.35 -11.84 11.61
CA TRP A 228 -19.60 -11.22 11.28
C TRP A 228 -20.72 -11.85 12.09
N THR A 229 -21.48 -11.01 12.83
CA THR A 229 -22.71 -11.42 13.49
C THR A 229 -23.82 -10.46 13.13
N PRO A 230 -25.00 -10.94 12.71
CA PRO A 230 -26.18 -10.08 12.56
C PRO A 230 -26.68 -9.53 13.91
N GLU A 231 -26.46 -10.21 15.03
CA GLU A 231 -27.23 -10.02 16.27
C GLU A 231 -26.42 -9.92 17.58
N GLY A 232 -25.08 -9.72 17.55
CA GLY A 232 -24.33 -9.46 18.78
C GLY A 232 -23.41 -10.57 19.26
N LEU A 233 -22.56 -10.19 20.18
CA LEU A 233 -21.31 -10.82 20.61
C LEU A 233 -21.39 -12.19 21.33
N GLU A 234 -22.54 -12.77 21.59
CA GLU A 234 -22.66 -13.88 22.55
C GLU A 234 -22.46 -15.30 22.00
N GLU A 235 -22.51 -15.55 20.70
CA GLU A 235 -22.49 -16.91 20.13
C GLU A 235 -21.23 -17.30 19.33
N PHE A 236 -20.20 -16.47 19.28
CA PHE A 236 -19.05 -16.66 18.38
C PHE A 236 -17.83 -17.29 19.02
N ARG A 237 -17.97 -18.51 19.48
CA ARG A 237 -16.82 -19.39 19.81
C ARG A 237 -16.55 -20.46 18.75
N ASP A 238 -17.34 -20.52 17.70
CA ASP A 238 -17.12 -21.49 16.63
C ASP A 238 -16.15 -20.91 15.58
N THR A 239 -14.99 -21.53 15.51
CA THR A 239 -13.77 -21.08 14.82
C THR A 239 -13.80 -21.22 13.30
N SER A 240 -14.96 -21.46 12.69
CA SER A 240 -15.07 -21.77 11.26
C SER A 240 -14.98 -20.56 10.31
N ASP A 241 -15.17 -19.33 10.79
CA ASP A 241 -15.36 -18.14 9.97
C ASP A 241 -14.21 -17.13 10.06
N ILE A 242 -12.98 -17.58 9.90
CA ILE A 242 -11.82 -16.76 10.20
C ILE A 242 -11.27 -16.09 8.97
N SER A 243 -11.37 -14.78 8.98
CA SER A 243 -10.64 -13.88 8.08
C SER A 243 -9.41 -13.34 8.78
N HIS A 244 -8.33 -13.15 8.05
CA HIS A 244 -7.15 -12.47 8.57
C HIS A 244 -7.30 -10.96 8.34
N CYS A 245 -6.82 -10.17 9.32
CA CYS A 245 -6.79 -8.72 9.24
C CYS A 245 -5.37 -8.23 9.41
N VAL A 246 -5.01 -7.26 8.60
CA VAL A 246 -3.80 -6.47 8.78
C VAL A 246 -4.23 -5.03 8.99
N PHE A 247 -4.02 -4.51 10.20
CA PHE A 247 -4.33 -3.13 10.53
C PHE A 247 -3.19 -2.20 10.12
N ASP A 248 -3.54 -1.01 9.67
CA ASP A 248 -2.58 0.04 9.30
C ASP A 248 -1.84 0.57 10.54
N TYR A 249 -2.41 0.36 11.73
CA TYR A 249 -1.89 0.76 13.05
C TYR A 249 -2.14 -0.35 14.07
N GLU A 250 -2.14 0.00 15.36
CA GLU A 250 -2.51 -0.94 16.42
C GLU A 250 -3.90 -1.54 16.17
N PRO A 251 -4.06 -2.83 16.48
CA PRO A 251 -5.35 -3.50 16.36
C PRO A 251 -6.42 -2.79 17.21
N LEU A 252 -7.65 -2.77 16.70
CA LEU A 252 -8.79 -2.26 17.44
C LEU A 252 -9.10 -3.18 18.64
N PRO A 253 -9.68 -2.66 19.74
CA PRO A 253 -10.13 -3.46 20.85
C PRO A 253 -11.08 -4.58 20.41
N ASP A 254 -11.06 -5.71 21.16
CA ASP A 254 -11.97 -6.83 20.92
C ASP A 254 -13.43 -6.39 20.99
N GLY A 255 -14.24 -6.88 20.05
CA GLY A 255 -15.63 -6.47 19.92
C GLY A 255 -15.86 -5.12 19.23
N SER A 256 -14.82 -4.42 18.77
CA SER A 256 -14.97 -3.14 18.08
C SER A 256 -15.74 -3.30 16.75
N PRO A 257 -16.81 -2.51 16.51
CA PRO A 257 -17.49 -2.51 15.24
C PRO A 257 -16.66 -1.80 14.18
N LEU A 258 -16.60 -2.41 12.99
CA LEU A 258 -15.90 -1.87 11.83
C LEU A 258 -16.70 -2.19 10.55
N TRP A 259 -16.31 -1.56 9.45
CA TRP A 259 -16.91 -1.79 8.15
C TRP A 259 -15.90 -2.41 7.20
N CYS A 260 -16.32 -3.40 6.43
CA CYS A 260 -15.51 -4.08 5.44
C CYS A 260 -16.05 -3.76 4.04
N LEU A 261 -15.22 -3.15 3.19
CA LEU A 261 -15.49 -2.92 1.78
C LEU A 261 -14.78 -3.97 0.95
N GLN A 262 -15.54 -4.82 0.26
CA GLN A 262 -14.97 -5.86 -0.59
C GLN A 262 -14.39 -5.26 -1.88
N ILE A 263 -13.13 -5.54 -2.17
CA ILE A 263 -12.46 -5.15 -3.43
C ILE A 263 -12.42 -6.33 -4.40
N THR A 264 -11.99 -7.49 -3.93
CA THR A 264 -11.97 -8.74 -4.70
C THR A 264 -12.77 -9.81 -3.96
N ARG A 265 -12.85 -11.02 -4.51
CA ARG A 265 -13.56 -12.10 -3.83
C ARG A 265 -13.08 -12.37 -2.40
N ILE A 266 -11.77 -12.19 -2.16
CA ILE A 266 -11.15 -12.56 -0.88
C ILE A 266 -10.47 -11.40 -0.16
N TYR A 267 -10.30 -10.24 -0.80
CA TYR A 267 -9.62 -9.10 -0.20
C TYR A 267 -10.51 -7.86 -0.20
N GLY A 268 -10.31 -7.03 0.82
CA GLY A 268 -10.96 -5.73 0.90
C GLY A 268 -10.37 -4.83 1.99
N LEU A 269 -11.01 -3.70 2.20
CA LEU A 269 -10.58 -2.66 3.13
C LEU A 269 -11.34 -2.78 4.44
N ILE A 270 -10.64 -2.53 5.54
CA ILE A 270 -11.22 -2.31 6.86
C ILE A 270 -11.35 -0.81 7.07
N LEU A 271 -12.55 -0.38 7.45
CA LEU A 271 -12.95 1.02 7.50
C LEU A 271 -13.60 1.36 8.84
N LEU A 272 -13.35 2.58 9.33
CA LEU A 272 -14.08 3.17 10.44
C LEU A 272 -14.86 4.40 9.96
N PRO A 273 -16.12 4.59 10.43
CA PRO A 273 -16.86 5.80 10.14
C PRO A 273 -16.17 6.99 10.78
N ARG A 274 -16.06 8.10 10.04
CA ARG A 274 -15.51 9.34 10.58
C ARG A 274 -16.53 10.04 11.47
N LEU A 275 -16.28 10.03 12.76
CA LEU A 275 -17.14 10.68 13.75
C LEU A 275 -16.92 12.21 13.72
N GLY A 276 -17.99 12.99 13.70
CA GLY A 276 -17.96 14.43 13.97
C GLY A 276 -17.95 15.37 12.77
N SER A 277 -17.98 14.90 11.53
CA SER A 277 -18.22 15.80 10.40
C SER A 277 -19.74 16.06 10.26
N ARG A 278 -20.15 17.35 10.31
CA ARG A 278 -21.53 17.78 9.97
C ARG A 278 -21.91 17.49 8.50
N SER A 279 -21.02 16.88 7.73
CA SER A 279 -21.05 16.86 6.27
C SER A 279 -21.19 15.48 5.71
N SER A 280 -21.61 14.47 6.12
CA SER A 280 -22.11 13.26 5.44
C SER A 280 -21.97 11.97 6.26
N ALA A 281 -23.09 11.22 6.31
CA ALA A 281 -23.19 9.92 6.97
C ALA A 281 -22.33 8.82 6.30
N ASN A 282 -21.62 9.12 5.19
CA ASN A 282 -20.89 8.15 4.36
C ASN A 282 -19.39 8.45 4.25
N GLU A 283 -18.78 9.14 5.22
CA GLU A 283 -17.33 9.35 5.28
C GLU A 283 -16.65 8.29 6.15
N PHE A 284 -15.61 7.69 5.61
CA PHE A 284 -14.85 6.63 6.27
C PHE A 284 -13.35 6.91 6.22
N THR A 285 -12.66 6.39 7.22
CA THR A 285 -11.20 6.31 7.29
C THR A 285 -10.78 4.87 7.10
N ARG A 286 -9.84 4.62 6.23
CA ARG A 286 -9.22 3.32 6.10
C ARG A 286 -8.33 3.06 7.32
N VAL A 287 -8.42 1.84 7.86
CA VAL A 287 -7.63 1.39 9.03
C VAL A 287 -6.97 0.04 8.81
N GLY A 288 -7.12 -0.57 7.65
CA GLY A 288 -6.49 -1.84 7.33
C GLY A 288 -7.07 -2.54 6.10
N ILE A 289 -6.65 -3.78 5.93
CA ILE A 289 -7.16 -4.71 4.93
C ILE A 289 -7.61 -6.02 5.58
N PHE A 290 -8.50 -6.72 4.93
CA PHE A 290 -8.89 -8.08 5.32
C PHE A 290 -8.67 -9.08 4.19
N HIS A 291 -8.51 -10.34 4.61
CA HIS A 291 -8.41 -11.49 3.73
C HIS A 291 -9.43 -12.56 4.17
N LEU A 292 -10.42 -12.87 3.33
CA LEU A 292 -11.41 -13.91 3.58
C LEU A 292 -10.82 -15.29 3.23
N ARG A 293 -11.07 -16.29 4.06
CA ARG A 293 -10.77 -17.67 3.70
C ARG A 293 -11.71 -18.15 2.60
N MET A 294 -11.15 -18.78 1.58
CA MET A 294 -11.92 -19.38 0.49
C MET A 294 -12.56 -20.74 0.86
N ARG A 295 -12.04 -21.39 1.90
CA ARG A 295 -12.50 -22.71 2.34
C ARG A 295 -12.69 -22.73 3.84
N ASP A 296 -13.74 -23.42 4.29
CA ASP A 296 -13.99 -23.68 5.72
C ASP A 296 -13.03 -24.74 6.28
N VAL A 297 -13.19 -25.07 7.55
CA VAL A 297 -12.38 -26.10 8.24
C VAL A 297 -12.55 -27.51 7.65
N ASP A 298 -13.70 -27.76 6.97
CA ASP A 298 -13.99 -29.03 6.28
C ASP A 298 -13.51 -29.02 4.82
N ASN A 299 -12.72 -28.02 4.40
CA ASN A 299 -12.21 -27.84 3.04
C ASN A 299 -13.28 -27.60 1.97
N LYS A 300 -14.51 -27.25 2.36
CA LYS A 300 -15.59 -26.82 1.46
C LYS A 300 -15.41 -25.34 1.11
N MET A 301 -16.01 -24.93 -0.03
CA MET A 301 -16.03 -23.50 -0.39
C MET A 301 -16.80 -22.71 0.68
N ALA A 302 -16.15 -21.71 1.24
CA ALA A 302 -16.81 -20.80 2.17
C ALA A 302 -17.93 -20.03 1.45
N PRO A 303 -19.09 -19.81 2.10
CA PRO A 303 -20.18 -19.02 1.52
C PRO A 303 -19.73 -17.58 1.25
N ASP A 304 -20.36 -16.95 0.24
CA ASP A 304 -20.13 -15.55 -0.01
C ASP A 304 -20.65 -14.72 1.18
N ARG A 305 -19.79 -13.86 1.71
CA ARG A 305 -20.08 -13.02 2.88
C ARG A 305 -20.78 -11.72 2.53
N PHE A 306 -20.71 -11.34 1.27
CA PHE A 306 -21.31 -10.13 0.72
C PHE A 306 -22.37 -10.51 -0.32
N SER A 307 -23.41 -9.70 -0.42
CA SER A 307 -24.51 -9.83 -1.36
C SER A 307 -24.70 -8.56 -2.18
N ASP A 308 -25.54 -8.60 -3.20
CA ASP A 308 -25.88 -7.42 -3.98
C ASP A 308 -26.60 -6.34 -3.14
N ASP A 309 -27.27 -6.73 -2.07
CA ASP A 309 -27.94 -5.81 -1.14
C ASP A 309 -26.95 -5.01 -0.27
N ASP A 310 -25.72 -5.47 -0.16
CA ASP A 310 -24.66 -4.78 0.60
C ASP A 310 -24.00 -3.65 -0.18
N ILE A 311 -24.35 -3.39 -1.44
CA ILE A 311 -23.71 -2.38 -2.29
C ILE A 311 -23.99 -0.98 -1.78
N ALA A 312 -22.92 -0.27 -1.43
CA ALA A 312 -22.97 1.11 -0.97
C ALA A 312 -21.97 2.01 -1.69
N THR A 313 -22.24 3.32 -1.67
CA THR A 313 -21.28 4.35 -2.13
C THR A 313 -20.78 5.11 -0.92
N ILE A 314 -19.49 5.16 -0.74
CA ILE A 314 -18.82 5.81 0.39
C ILE A 314 -17.69 6.73 -0.06
N ASN A 315 -17.28 7.61 0.84
CA ASN A 315 -16.13 8.48 0.68
C ASN A 315 -15.01 8.08 1.64
N LEU A 316 -13.83 7.82 1.13
CA LEU A 316 -12.61 7.68 1.91
C LEU A 316 -11.87 9.02 1.98
N VAL A 317 -11.44 9.39 3.17
CA VAL A 317 -10.77 10.67 3.45
C VAL A 317 -9.45 10.47 4.19
#